data_47a2f36a47bcf05bbe9d333d479199df
#
_entry.id   47a2f36a47bcf05bbe9d333d479199df
#
_cell.length_a   1.000
_cell.length_b   1.000
_cell.length_c   1.000
_cell.angle_alpha   90.00
_cell.angle_beta   90.00
_cell.angle_gamma   90.00
#
_symmetry.space_group_name_H-M   'P 1'
#
loop_
_entity.id
_entity.type
_entity.pdbx_description
1 polymer ?
#
loop_
_entity_poly.entity_id
_entity_poly.type
_entity_poly.pdbx_seq_one_letter_code
_entity_poly.pdbx_strand_id
1 'polypeptide(L)'
;YETAYLSNPMKRFLPITALAVFAYPAATISCQNGQGAANPQIFWDGGAIPDPVFRTYVLENFDTDRDGKISRKEADAVLAIDLGRLCAELGPATESLAGIEYFKNLRELIGAFHPLTSLRLSENTALTKLNCRDSQLTALDLSKNKALTLLDCAYNQLTALDLADNTALIGLNCSGNQLSVLDLTQNPELTGLNCSHNRLTALDLTGNPALTQLDCRDNRLTSLDLAQNTALIRLDCHNNRLTALNLTGNPMLTELVCSYNLLPTLDLSENTMLTDLWCESNRLTSIDLSQNKALSRLYCDNNRLTTLDLSANTALTGLSCHDNRLTALALSKNTKLVALGCCDNPLIRLNLSNLAKLGAISLDYDNYKIQVITNSRTAIVSSLTRYMQSIEAEKQKKYRQQEE
;
A
#
# COMPACT_ATOMS: atom_id res chain seq x y z
N TYR A 1 -2.97 8.67 -21.10
CA TYR A 1 -4.08 8.23 -20.23
C TYR A 1 -3.70 8.27 -18.72
N GLU A 2 -2.42 8.15 -18.34
CA GLU A 2 -1.98 8.19 -16.93
C GLU A 2 -1.99 9.60 -16.29
N THR A 3 -1.86 10.65 -17.04
CA THR A 3 -1.76 12.02 -16.51
C THR A 3 -3.10 12.66 -16.10
N ALA A 4 -4.23 12.13 -16.56
CA ALA A 4 -5.58 12.63 -16.20
C ALA A 4 -6.09 12.06 -14.86
N TYR A 5 -5.46 11.00 -14.35
CA TYR A 5 -5.87 10.31 -13.12
C TYR A 5 -5.46 11.04 -11.82
N LEU A 6 -4.46 11.92 -11.87
CA LEU A 6 -3.88 12.57 -10.69
C LEU A 6 -4.58 13.87 -10.26
N SER A 7 -5.54 14.39 -11.05
CA SER A 7 -6.21 15.66 -10.77
C SER A 7 -7.60 15.52 -10.12
N ASN A 8 -8.09 14.32 -9.87
CA ASN A 8 -9.41 14.10 -9.27
C ASN A 8 -9.30 14.13 -7.74
N PRO A 9 -9.93 15.12 -7.04
CA PRO A 9 -9.87 15.23 -5.57
C PRO A 9 -10.49 14.01 -4.84
N MET A 10 -11.28 13.18 -5.52
CA MET A 10 -11.79 11.93 -4.98
C MET A 10 -10.74 10.79 -4.90
N LYS A 11 -9.58 10.94 -5.56
CA LYS A 11 -8.51 9.92 -5.58
C LYS A 11 -7.33 10.23 -4.66
N ARG A 12 -7.40 11.28 -3.85
CA ARG A 12 -6.42 11.54 -2.77
C ARG A 12 -6.73 10.70 -1.54
N PHE A 13 -6.84 9.38 -1.70
CA PHE A 13 -6.87 8.49 -0.57
C PHE A 13 -5.57 7.70 -0.55
N LEU A 14 -4.91 7.79 0.60
CA LEU A 14 -3.66 7.09 0.88
C LEU A 14 -3.83 5.62 0.49
N PRO A 15 -2.96 5.09 -0.36
CA PRO A 15 -2.86 3.65 -0.50
C PRO A 15 -2.65 3.05 0.89
N ILE A 16 -2.93 1.77 1.06
CA ILE A 16 -2.51 0.99 2.25
C ILE A 16 -0.97 1.01 2.28
N THR A 17 -0.38 2.16 2.59
CA THR A 17 1.03 2.46 2.34
C THR A 17 1.90 2.34 3.57
N ALA A 18 1.36 1.83 4.65
CA ALA A 18 2.22 1.35 5.73
C ALA A 18 1.45 0.25 6.46
N LEU A 19 1.88 -0.96 6.31
CA LEU A 19 1.76 -1.91 7.39
C LEU A 19 2.26 -1.17 8.62
N ALA A 20 1.38 -0.85 9.57
CA ALA A 20 1.74 -0.10 10.79
C ALA A 20 2.89 -0.75 11.58
N VAL A 21 3.20 -2.00 11.21
CA VAL A 21 4.30 -2.82 11.70
C VAL A 21 5.69 -2.23 11.33
N PHE A 22 5.80 -1.43 10.25
CA PHE A 22 7.07 -0.87 9.77
C PHE A 22 7.28 0.61 10.13
N ALA A 23 6.52 1.16 11.06
CA ALA A 23 6.78 2.49 11.59
C ALA A 23 8.06 2.48 12.43
N TYR A 24 9.17 2.92 11.86
CA TYR A 24 10.43 3.10 12.57
C TYR A 24 10.38 4.40 13.38
N PRO A 25 10.51 4.38 14.71
CA PRO A 25 10.62 5.59 15.49
C PRO A 25 11.91 6.32 15.15
N ALA A 26 11.83 7.61 14.87
CA ALA A 26 12.98 8.47 14.62
C ALA A 26 13.84 8.59 15.90
N ALA A 27 14.93 7.83 15.97
CA ALA A 27 15.93 8.02 17.02
C ALA A 27 16.71 9.30 16.74
N THR A 28 16.78 10.19 17.74
CA THR A 28 17.54 11.45 17.66
C THR A 28 19.00 11.21 17.97
N ILE A 29 19.87 11.21 16.96
CA ILE A 29 21.33 11.28 17.12
C ILE A 29 21.79 12.58 16.47
N SER A 30 22.53 13.42 17.22
CA SER A 30 23.09 14.68 16.73
C SER A 30 24.44 14.41 16.06
N CYS A 31 24.56 14.71 14.76
CA CYS A 31 25.84 14.73 14.07
C CYS A 31 26.56 16.05 14.32
N GLN A 32 27.79 16.02 14.85
CA GLN A 32 28.71 17.13 14.81
C GLN A 32 29.66 16.96 13.62
N ASN A 33 29.70 17.98 12.77
CA ASN A 33 30.60 18.04 11.61
C ASN A 33 32.07 18.16 12.03
N GLY A 34 32.85 17.11 11.75
CA GLY A 34 34.32 17.15 11.87
C GLY A 34 34.96 16.80 10.54
N GLN A 35 35.53 17.77 9.82
CA GLN A 35 36.38 17.53 8.66
C GLN A 35 37.75 17.03 9.14
N GLY A 36 38.00 15.74 8.95
CA GLY A 36 39.32 15.13 9.13
C GLY A 36 39.62 14.18 7.97
N ALA A 37 40.70 14.42 7.23
CA ALA A 37 41.15 13.56 6.13
C ALA A 37 41.42 12.14 6.63
N ALA A 38 40.65 11.16 6.17
CA ALA A 38 40.71 9.78 6.61
C ALA A 38 41.96 9.05 6.09
N ASN A 39 42.74 8.50 7.01
CA ASN A 39 43.78 7.52 6.75
C ASN A 39 43.13 6.19 6.29
N PRO A 40 43.54 5.55 5.18
CA PRO A 40 42.81 4.43 4.56
C PRO A 40 42.93 3.06 5.24
N GLN A 41 43.45 2.96 6.46
CA GLN A 41 43.65 1.68 7.12
C GLN A 41 43.05 1.68 8.52
N ILE A 42 41.83 1.19 8.64
CA ILE A 42 41.17 0.91 9.91
C ILE A 42 41.04 -0.60 10.06
N PHE A 43 41.68 -1.13 11.08
CA PHE A 43 41.74 -2.56 11.33
C PHE A 43 41.08 -2.89 12.68
N TRP A 44 40.27 -3.93 12.64
CA TRP A 44 40.19 -4.88 13.76
C TRP A 44 41.44 -5.76 13.77
N ASP A 45 41.56 -6.57 14.79
CA ASP A 45 42.45 -7.73 14.76
C ASP A 45 42.09 -8.78 13.70
N GLY A 46 41.67 -8.40 12.50
CA GLY A 46 41.30 -9.34 11.47
C GLY A 46 40.54 -8.85 10.24
N GLY A 47 40.17 -7.59 10.07
CA GLY A 47 39.45 -7.19 8.86
C GLY A 47 39.26 -5.68 8.68
N ALA A 48 39.01 -5.29 7.45
CA ALA A 48 38.75 -3.90 7.07
C ALA A 48 37.28 -3.71 6.69
N ILE A 49 36.69 -2.57 6.99
CA ILE A 49 35.46 -2.09 6.40
C ILE A 49 35.86 -1.38 5.09
N PRO A 50 35.68 -2.01 3.91
CA PRO A 50 36.21 -1.48 2.65
C PRO A 50 35.44 -0.24 2.18
N ASP A 51 34.13 -0.20 2.39
CA ASP A 51 33.28 0.91 1.96
C ASP A 51 33.60 2.15 2.80
N PRO A 52 33.99 3.30 2.18
CA PRO A 52 34.43 4.47 2.91
C PRO A 52 33.27 5.15 3.66
N VAL A 53 32.05 5.07 3.13
CA VAL A 53 30.88 5.69 3.76
C VAL A 53 30.47 4.91 4.98
N PHE A 54 30.36 3.58 4.85
CA PHE A 54 30.03 2.71 5.98
C PHE A 54 31.12 2.78 7.07
N ARG A 55 32.39 2.81 6.66
CA ARG A 55 33.51 2.95 7.59
C ARG A 55 33.45 4.27 8.38
N THR A 56 33.24 5.39 7.71
CA THR A 56 33.09 6.68 8.36
C THR A 56 31.93 6.68 9.36
N TYR A 57 30.78 6.16 8.94
CA TYR A 57 29.64 6.01 9.84
C TYR A 57 29.97 5.20 11.09
N VAL A 58 30.63 4.06 10.92
CA VAL A 58 31.00 3.16 12.04
C VAL A 58 31.92 3.85 13.00
N LEU A 59 32.95 4.56 12.52
CA LEU A 59 33.87 5.28 13.38
C LEU A 59 33.22 6.47 14.12
N GLU A 60 32.43 7.26 13.42
CA GLU A 60 31.79 8.42 14.02
C GLU A 60 30.78 8.03 15.13
N ASN A 61 30.18 6.85 15.02
CA ASN A 61 29.13 6.45 15.95
C ASN A 61 29.59 5.43 17.02
N PHE A 62 30.64 4.64 16.76
CA PHE A 62 30.97 3.48 17.61
C PHE A 62 32.41 3.44 18.10
N ASP A 63 33.35 4.23 17.56
CA ASP A 63 34.69 4.41 18.10
C ASP A 63 34.64 5.32 19.35
N THR A 64 34.50 4.69 20.51
CA THR A 64 34.24 5.40 21.76
C THR A 64 35.50 5.99 22.40
N ASP A 65 36.67 5.37 22.16
CA ASP A 65 37.96 5.86 22.68
C ASP A 65 38.73 6.72 21.66
N ARG A 66 38.18 6.84 20.43
CA ARG A 66 38.70 7.68 19.34
C ARG A 66 40.10 7.32 18.88
N ASP A 67 40.44 6.05 18.95
CA ASP A 67 41.74 5.56 18.50
C ASP A 67 41.80 5.34 16.97
N GLY A 68 40.66 5.58 16.27
CA GLY A 68 40.48 5.40 14.83
C GLY A 68 40.26 3.95 14.42
N LYS A 69 39.89 3.09 15.37
CA LYS A 69 39.60 1.68 15.17
C LYS A 69 38.30 1.33 15.89
N ILE A 70 37.79 0.13 15.58
CA ILE A 70 36.68 -0.43 16.36
C ILE A 70 37.20 -1.69 17.05
N SER A 71 37.29 -1.65 18.35
CA SER A 71 37.64 -2.80 19.17
C SER A 71 36.50 -3.83 19.21
N ARG A 72 36.83 -5.08 19.59
CA ARG A 72 35.83 -6.11 19.82
C ARG A 72 34.77 -5.67 20.83
N LYS A 73 35.18 -4.98 21.89
CA LYS A 73 34.30 -4.50 22.94
C LYS A 73 33.29 -3.47 22.40
N GLU A 74 33.73 -2.58 21.54
CA GLU A 74 32.89 -1.56 20.92
C GLU A 74 31.90 -2.23 19.95
N ALA A 75 32.36 -3.12 19.11
CA ALA A 75 31.50 -3.86 18.20
C ALA A 75 30.43 -4.69 18.93
N ASP A 76 30.82 -5.38 20.00
CA ASP A 76 29.90 -6.17 20.80
C ASP A 76 28.86 -5.32 21.55
N ALA A 77 29.11 -4.01 21.72
CA ALA A 77 28.18 -3.06 22.32
C ALA A 77 27.14 -2.52 21.32
N VAL A 78 27.36 -2.66 20.01
CA VAL A 78 26.44 -2.16 18.97
C VAL A 78 25.23 -3.07 18.84
N LEU A 79 24.05 -2.52 19.12
CA LEU A 79 22.77 -3.22 19.02
C LEU A 79 21.94 -2.77 17.80
N ALA A 80 22.22 -1.58 17.26
CA ALA A 80 21.50 -1.01 16.14
C ALA A 80 22.44 -0.23 15.21
N ILE A 81 22.22 -0.37 13.91
CA ILE A 81 22.85 0.41 12.84
C ILE A 81 21.74 0.98 11.97
N ASP A 82 21.69 2.33 11.87
CA ASP A 82 20.71 3.05 11.05
C ASP A 82 21.43 3.95 10.04
N LEU A 83 21.48 3.49 8.80
CA LEU A 83 22.06 4.21 7.66
C LEU A 83 21.04 5.05 6.89
N GLY A 84 19.75 4.94 7.22
CA GLY A 84 18.67 5.61 6.47
C GLY A 84 18.77 7.14 6.48
N ARG A 85 19.50 7.71 7.43
CA ARG A 85 19.77 9.16 7.50
C ARG A 85 20.89 9.63 6.59
N LEU A 86 21.83 8.76 6.23
CA LEU A 86 22.94 9.14 5.35
C LEU A 86 22.44 9.49 3.94
N CYS A 87 21.37 8.82 3.47
CA CYS A 87 20.76 9.09 2.16
C CYS A 87 19.97 10.41 2.13
N ALA A 88 19.41 10.86 3.26
CA ALA A 88 18.51 12.02 3.30
C ALA A 88 19.26 13.37 3.31
N GLU A 89 20.50 13.41 3.74
CA GLU A 89 21.14 14.67 4.14
C GLU A 89 22.42 15.05 3.40
N LEU A 90 23.00 14.36 2.40
CA LEU A 90 24.19 14.91 1.67
C LEU A 90 25.39 13.95 1.47
N GLY A 91 25.28 12.67 1.63
CA GLY A 91 26.44 11.79 1.50
C GLY A 91 26.40 10.88 0.27
N PRO A 92 27.55 10.40 -0.20
CA PRO A 92 27.59 9.27 -1.13
C PRO A 92 26.91 8.07 -0.47
N ALA A 93 26.12 7.35 -1.27
CA ALA A 93 25.45 6.13 -0.82
C ALA A 93 26.48 5.05 -0.54
N THR A 94 26.24 4.24 0.49
CA THR A 94 27.04 3.03 0.77
C THR A 94 26.69 1.97 -0.28
N GLU A 95 27.70 1.37 -0.89
CA GLU A 95 27.54 0.29 -1.86
C GLU A 95 27.77 -1.11 -1.25
N SER A 96 28.39 -1.17 -0.08
CA SER A 96 28.71 -2.40 0.61
C SER A 96 28.69 -2.26 2.13
N LEU A 97 28.07 -3.21 2.81
CA LEU A 97 28.14 -3.38 4.25
C LEU A 97 29.13 -4.49 4.67
N ALA A 98 30.15 -4.78 3.87
CA ALA A 98 31.22 -5.69 4.29
C ALA A 98 31.87 -5.17 5.58
N GLY A 99 31.99 -6.02 6.59
CA GLY A 99 32.36 -5.66 7.96
C GLY A 99 31.17 -5.68 8.93
N ILE A 100 29.91 -5.74 8.43
CA ILE A 100 28.71 -5.88 9.26
C ILE A 100 28.76 -7.15 10.13
N GLU A 101 29.41 -8.18 9.66
CA GLU A 101 29.58 -9.48 10.31
C GLU A 101 30.33 -9.40 11.65
N TYR A 102 31.02 -8.31 11.91
CA TYR A 102 31.72 -8.08 13.17
C TYR A 102 30.78 -7.66 14.32
N PHE A 103 29.62 -7.10 14.01
CA PHE A 103 28.63 -6.62 14.97
C PHE A 103 27.71 -7.79 15.39
N LYS A 104 28.24 -8.75 16.15
CA LYS A 104 27.55 -10.01 16.46
C LYS A 104 26.29 -9.87 17.31
N ASN A 105 26.21 -8.80 18.10
CA ASN A 105 25.05 -8.51 18.94
C ASN A 105 24.02 -7.58 18.27
N LEU A 106 24.21 -7.29 16.97
CA LEU A 106 23.32 -6.43 16.21
C LEU A 106 21.89 -7.00 16.18
N ARG A 107 20.92 -6.21 16.62
CA ARG A 107 19.50 -6.54 16.65
C ARG A 107 18.69 -5.83 15.59
N GLU A 108 19.10 -4.61 15.22
CA GLU A 108 18.40 -3.79 14.22
C GLU A 108 19.38 -3.27 13.18
N LEU A 109 19.07 -3.52 11.90
CA LEU A 109 19.81 -2.99 10.76
C LEU A 109 18.84 -2.26 9.83
N ILE A 110 19.05 -0.96 9.64
CA ILE A 110 18.37 -0.12 8.65
C ILE A 110 19.41 0.31 7.62
N GLY A 111 19.43 -0.39 6.48
CA GLY A 111 20.29 -0.13 5.32
C GLY A 111 19.49 0.26 4.08
N ALA A 112 18.29 0.82 4.27
CA ALA A 112 17.39 1.19 3.18
C ALA A 112 17.95 2.36 2.35
N PHE A 113 17.57 2.39 1.05
CA PHE A 113 17.95 3.43 0.09
C PHE A 113 19.45 3.49 -0.25
N HIS A 114 20.16 2.39 -0.05
CA HIS A 114 21.56 2.23 -0.43
C HIS A 114 21.68 1.22 -1.57
N PRO A 115 22.51 1.44 -2.59
CA PRO A 115 22.63 0.54 -3.76
C PRO A 115 23.41 -0.73 -3.44
N LEU A 116 23.02 -1.42 -2.37
CA LEU A 116 23.64 -2.67 -1.94
C LEU A 116 23.37 -3.76 -2.96
N THR A 117 24.40 -4.36 -3.51
CA THR A 117 24.29 -5.51 -4.43
C THR A 117 24.35 -6.85 -3.72
N SER A 118 24.87 -6.86 -2.49
CA SER A 118 24.94 -8.04 -1.63
C SER A 118 24.88 -7.65 -0.16
N LEU A 119 24.37 -8.55 0.68
CA LEU A 119 24.27 -8.37 2.11
C LEU A 119 24.54 -9.71 2.82
N ARG A 120 25.58 -9.78 3.64
CA ARG A 120 25.98 -10.98 4.37
C ARG A 120 25.67 -10.82 5.84
N LEU A 121 24.69 -11.60 6.35
CA LEU A 121 24.18 -11.50 7.71
C LEU A 121 24.38 -12.79 8.52
N SER A 122 25.17 -13.75 8.03
CA SER A 122 25.34 -15.07 8.66
C SER A 122 25.88 -14.99 10.09
N GLU A 123 26.65 -13.95 10.43
CA GLU A 123 27.22 -13.75 11.77
C GLU A 123 26.32 -12.89 12.67
N ASN A 124 25.34 -12.18 12.11
CA ASN A 124 24.42 -11.31 12.85
C ASN A 124 23.19 -12.10 13.34
N THR A 125 23.43 -13.18 14.07
CA THR A 125 22.38 -14.15 14.46
C THR A 125 21.39 -13.59 15.47
N ALA A 126 21.71 -12.48 16.15
CA ALA A 126 20.83 -11.78 17.08
C ALA A 126 19.85 -10.81 16.40
N LEU A 127 19.89 -10.70 15.05
CA LEU A 127 19.09 -9.74 14.29
C LEU A 127 17.59 -10.03 14.43
N THR A 128 16.84 -9.04 14.91
CA THR A 128 15.39 -9.09 15.07
C THR A 128 14.66 -8.24 14.06
N LYS A 129 15.31 -7.17 13.55
CA LYS A 129 14.74 -6.27 12.54
C LYS A 129 15.75 -5.99 11.44
N LEU A 130 15.32 -6.18 10.20
CA LEU A 130 16.08 -5.87 9.00
C LEU A 130 15.25 -5.00 8.05
N ASN A 131 15.81 -3.85 7.67
CA ASN A 131 15.32 -3.04 6.56
C ASN A 131 16.44 -2.84 5.54
N CYS A 132 16.32 -3.51 4.40
CA CYS A 132 17.21 -3.37 3.23
C CYS A 132 16.40 -2.97 1.98
N ARG A 133 15.35 -2.19 2.19
CA ARG A 133 14.47 -1.68 1.14
C ARG A 133 15.22 -0.77 0.17
N ASP A 134 14.72 -0.68 -1.07
CA ASP A 134 15.25 0.20 -2.12
C ASP A 134 16.77 0.03 -2.33
N SER A 135 17.21 -1.23 -2.40
CA SER A 135 18.59 -1.65 -2.70
C SER A 135 18.62 -2.36 -4.08
N GLN A 136 19.72 -3.03 -4.40
CA GLN A 136 19.90 -3.75 -5.67
C GLN A 136 20.17 -5.24 -5.43
N LEU A 137 19.62 -5.78 -4.33
CA LEU A 137 19.84 -7.16 -3.94
C LEU A 137 19.16 -8.12 -4.93
N THR A 138 19.93 -9.06 -5.45
CA THR A 138 19.43 -10.17 -6.28
C THR A 138 19.19 -11.44 -5.48
N ALA A 139 19.80 -11.56 -4.30
CA ALA A 139 19.64 -12.65 -3.34
C ALA A 139 19.76 -12.12 -1.91
N LEU A 140 19.12 -12.79 -0.97
CA LEU A 140 19.17 -12.48 0.46
C LEU A 140 19.10 -13.79 1.25
N ASP A 141 20.21 -14.15 1.92
CA ASP A 141 20.29 -15.33 2.78
C ASP A 141 20.03 -14.93 4.23
N LEU A 142 18.94 -15.45 4.80
CA LEU A 142 18.49 -15.20 6.17
C LEU A 142 18.48 -16.48 7.02
N SER A 143 19.07 -17.57 6.55
CA SER A 143 19.05 -18.89 7.19
C SER A 143 19.66 -18.90 8.62
N LYS A 144 20.49 -17.91 8.95
CA LYS A 144 21.11 -17.76 10.29
C LYS A 144 20.37 -16.73 11.17
N ASN A 145 19.46 -15.95 10.62
CA ASN A 145 18.78 -14.85 11.33
C ASN A 145 17.43 -15.32 11.91
N LYS A 146 17.46 -16.39 12.71
CA LYS A 146 16.26 -17.08 13.23
C LYS A 146 15.42 -16.23 14.21
N ALA A 147 16.03 -15.19 14.79
CA ALA A 147 15.37 -14.26 15.71
C ALA A 147 14.61 -13.13 14.96
N LEU A 148 14.60 -13.12 13.62
CA LEU A 148 14.04 -12.05 12.83
C LEU A 148 12.52 -12.02 12.99
N THR A 149 12.00 -10.85 13.45
CA THR A 149 10.57 -10.60 13.63
C THR A 149 10.03 -9.64 12.59
N LEU A 150 10.85 -8.71 12.08
CA LEU A 150 10.47 -7.73 11.06
C LEU A 150 11.48 -7.73 9.91
N LEU A 151 10.98 -7.93 8.70
CA LEU A 151 11.75 -7.88 7.47
C LEU A 151 11.11 -6.92 6.46
N ASP A 152 11.84 -5.87 6.10
CA ASP A 152 11.54 -5.04 4.92
C ASP A 152 12.68 -5.20 3.90
N CYS A 153 12.41 -5.98 2.84
CA CYS A 153 13.30 -6.16 1.69
C CYS A 153 12.62 -5.69 0.38
N ALA A 154 11.70 -4.73 0.50
CA ALA A 154 10.95 -4.20 -0.62
C ALA A 154 11.85 -3.48 -1.64
N TYR A 155 11.38 -3.41 -2.88
CA TYR A 155 12.05 -2.71 -4.00
C TYR A 155 13.51 -3.14 -4.17
N ASN A 156 13.70 -4.44 -4.32
CA ASN A 156 14.94 -5.09 -4.68
C ASN A 156 14.76 -5.86 -6.01
N GLN A 157 15.69 -6.76 -6.32
CA GLN A 157 15.67 -7.57 -7.53
C GLN A 157 15.58 -9.08 -7.20
N LEU A 158 14.97 -9.40 -6.04
CA LEU A 158 14.89 -10.78 -5.56
C LEU A 158 13.98 -11.62 -6.46
N THR A 159 14.47 -12.76 -6.92
CA THR A 159 13.70 -13.76 -7.67
C THR A 159 13.22 -14.91 -6.79
N ALA A 160 13.82 -15.09 -5.62
CA ALA A 160 13.45 -16.05 -4.58
C ALA A 160 13.71 -15.43 -3.20
N LEU A 161 12.95 -15.87 -2.20
CA LEU A 161 13.10 -15.48 -0.80
C LEU A 161 12.75 -16.71 0.05
N ASP A 162 13.74 -17.28 0.72
CA ASP A 162 13.56 -18.41 1.65
C ASP A 162 13.43 -17.88 3.08
N LEU A 163 12.30 -18.20 3.72
CA LEU A 163 11.96 -17.77 5.07
C LEU A 163 11.69 -18.96 6.02
N ALA A 164 12.07 -20.18 5.60
CA ALA A 164 11.79 -21.40 6.36
C ALA A 164 12.43 -21.40 7.78
N ASP A 165 13.59 -20.75 7.94
CA ASP A 165 14.27 -20.61 9.22
C ASP A 165 13.81 -19.39 10.05
N ASN A 166 13.01 -18.46 9.47
CA ASN A 166 12.61 -17.21 10.12
C ASN A 166 11.22 -17.34 10.74
N THR A 167 11.03 -18.35 11.57
CA THR A 167 9.71 -18.75 12.12
C THR A 167 9.10 -17.71 13.08
N ALA A 168 9.90 -16.76 13.57
CA ALA A 168 9.44 -15.69 14.47
C ALA A 168 8.92 -14.43 13.72
N LEU A 169 8.81 -14.47 12.37
CA LEU A 169 8.37 -13.32 11.59
C LEU A 169 6.93 -12.92 11.94
N ILE A 170 6.77 -11.65 12.33
CA ILE A 170 5.49 -10.98 12.61
C ILE A 170 5.10 -10.08 11.43
N GLY A 171 6.07 -9.41 10.80
CA GLY A 171 5.87 -8.52 9.68
C GLY A 171 6.84 -8.79 8.54
N LEU A 172 6.30 -8.89 7.32
CA LEU A 172 7.06 -9.06 6.08
C LEU A 172 6.62 -8.05 5.03
N ASN A 173 7.57 -7.27 4.55
CA ASN A 173 7.44 -6.47 3.34
C ASN A 173 8.47 -6.93 2.30
N CYS A 174 8.02 -7.67 1.29
CA CYS A 174 8.83 -8.10 0.14
C CYS A 174 8.29 -7.52 -1.17
N SER A 175 7.56 -6.40 -1.10
CA SER A 175 6.95 -5.75 -2.28
C SER A 175 7.99 -5.25 -3.28
N GLY A 176 7.59 -5.08 -4.54
CA GLY A 176 8.48 -4.53 -5.57
C GLY A 176 9.69 -5.40 -5.88
N ASN A 177 9.52 -6.71 -5.91
CA ASN A 177 10.53 -7.68 -6.29
C ASN A 177 10.12 -8.48 -7.54
N GLN A 178 10.78 -9.59 -7.81
CA GLN A 178 10.51 -10.45 -8.96
C GLN A 178 10.09 -11.87 -8.55
N LEU A 179 9.50 -12.00 -7.34
CA LEU A 179 9.11 -13.29 -6.77
C LEU A 179 7.97 -13.91 -7.59
N SER A 180 8.15 -15.15 -8.02
CA SER A 180 7.09 -15.95 -8.67
C SER A 180 6.44 -16.94 -7.71
N VAL A 181 7.11 -17.26 -6.61
CA VAL A 181 6.66 -18.11 -5.50
C VAL A 181 7.07 -17.44 -4.19
N LEU A 182 6.23 -17.59 -3.18
CA LEU A 182 6.50 -17.16 -1.80
C LEU A 182 5.92 -18.23 -0.87
N ASP A 183 6.78 -18.96 -0.18
CA ASP A 183 6.38 -19.96 0.82
C ASP A 183 6.43 -19.34 2.21
N LEU A 184 5.26 -19.34 2.88
CA LEU A 184 5.06 -18.79 4.22
C LEU A 184 4.57 -19.83 5.22
N THR A 185 4.65 -21.12 4.87
CA THR A 185 4.13 -22.22 5.71
C THR A 185 4.83 -22.32 7.06
N GLN A 186 6.05 -21.82 7.18
CA GLN A 186 6.84 -21.81 8.41
C GLN A 186 6.74 -20.49 9.20
N ASN A 187 5.85 -19.56 8.82
CA ASN A 187 5.75 -18.24 9.46
C ASN A 187 4.35 -18.00 10.08
N PRO A 188 3.90 -18.83 11.05
CA PRO A 188 2.53 -18.80 11.59
C PRO A 188 2.21 -17.53 12.38
N GLU A 189 3.23 -16.84 12.92
CA GLU A 189 3.08 -15.61 13.70
C GLU A 189 2.89 -14.36 12.84
N LEU A 190 2.84 -14.50 11.49
CA LEU A 190 2.76 -13.38 10.58
C LEU A 190 1.42 -12.66 10.71
N THR A 191 1.47 -11.39 11.14
CA THR A 191 0.29 -10.51 11.29
C THR A 191 0.14 -9.54 10.15
N GLY A 192 1.25 -9.16 9.50
CA GLY A 192 1.28 -8.23 8.37
C GLY A 192 2.12 -8.75 7.22
N LEU A 193 1.52 -8.80 6.03
CA LEU A 193 2.19 -9.19 4.79
C LEU A 193 1.97 -8.15 3.70
N ASN A 194 3.06 -7.62 3.16
CA ASN A 194 3.06 -6.91 1.89
C ASN A 194 3.95 -7.67 0.88
N CYS A 195 3.31 -8.35 -0.06
CA CYS A 195 3.97 -9.01 -1.20
C CYS A 195 3.56 -8.39 -2.54
N SER A 196 3.11 -7.15 -2.53
CA SER A 196 2.64 -6.44 -3.73
C SER A 196 3.75 -6.24 -4.78
N HIS A 197 3.34 -5.93 -6.01
CA HIS A 197 4.28 -5.66 -7.11
C HIS A 197 5.32 -6.78 -7.30
N ASN A 198 4.85 -8.03 -7.39
CA ASN A 198 5.64 -9.22 -7.66
C ASN A 198 5.08 -9.98 -8.89
N ARG A 199 5.47 -11.24 -9.08
CA ARG A 199 5.04 -12.09 -10.18
C ARG A 199 4.27 -13.33 -9.71
N LEU A 200 3.69 -13.27 -8.49
CA LEU A 200 3.03 -14.40 -7.84
C LEU A 200 1.80 -14.83 -8.65
N THR A 201 1.70 -16.12 -8.94
CA THR A 201 0.53 -16.73 -9.61
C THR A 201 -0.39 -17.45 -8.63
N ALA A 202 0.11 -17.80 -7.45
CA ALA A 202 -0.60 -18.37 -6.31
C ALA A 202 0.02 -17.82 -5.02
N LEU A 203 -0.76 -17.83 -3.94
CA LEU A 203 -0.34 -17.45 -2.60
C LEU A 203 -1.10 -18.32 -1.60
N ASP A 204 -0.38 -19.21 -0.90
CA ASP A 204 -0.93 -20.05 0.16
C ASP A 204 -0.75 -19.36 1.49
N LEU A 205 -1.86 -19.08 2.17
CA LEU A 205 -1.91 -18.41 3.48
C LEU A 205 -2.53 -19.30 4.57
N THR A 206 -2.70 -20.59 4.29
CA THR A 206 -3.30 -21.54 5.25
C THR A 206 -2.46 -21.68 6.53
N GLY A 207 -1.15 -21.45 6.43
CA GLY A 207 -0.20 -21.43 7.55
C GLY A 207 -0.14 -20.13 8.35
N ASN A 208 -0.94 -19.09 8.01
CA ASN A 208 -0.81 -17.75 8.59
C ASN A 208 -2.12 -17.25 9.24
N PRO A 209 -2.69 -17.95 10.23
CA PRO A 209 -3.99 -17.61 10.79
C PRO A 209 -4.01 -16.28 11.57
N ALA A 210 -2.85 -15.79 12.01
CA ALA A 210 -2.71 -14.53 12.74
C ALA A 210 -2.76 -13.28 11.82
N LEU A 211 -2.89 -13.46 10.49
CA LEU A 211 -2.80 -12.37 9.52
C LEU A 211 -3.96 -11.38 9.69
N THR A 212 -3.63 -10.12 9.96
CA THR A 212 -4.57 -8.99 10.09
C THR A 212 -4.54 -8.05 8.92
N GLN A 213 -3.41 -7.96 8.21
CA GLN A 213 -3.22 -7.08 7.05
C GLN A 213 -2.53 -7.83 5.92
N LEU A 214 -3.15 -7.81 4.76
CA LEU A 214 -2.61 -8.39 3.53
C LEU A 214 -2.65 -7.38 2.39
N ASP A 215 -1.48 -7.10 1.82
CA ASP A 215 -1.32 -6.40 0.56
C ASP A 215 -0.65 -7.35 -0.45
N CYS A 216 -1.44 -7.89 -1.36
CA CYS A 216 -0.97 -8.76 -2.46
C CYS A 216 -1.29 -8.19 -3.84
N ARG A 217 -1.50 -6.86 -3.91
CA ARG A 217 -1.83 -6.17 -5.16
C ARG A 217 -0.71 -6.29 -6.20
N ASP A 218 -1.07 -5.97 -7.46
CA ASP A 218 -0.12 -5.96 -8.58
C ASP A 218 0.68 -7.27 -8.72
N ASN A 219 -0.06 -8.38 -8.72
CA ASN A 219 0.45 -9.73 -8.95
C ASN A 219 -0.32 -10.41 -10.12
N ARG A 220 -0.24 -11.73 -10.21
CA ARG A 220 -0.91 -12.53 -11.25
C ARG A 220 -1.81 -13.60 -10.66
N LEU A 221 -2.33 -13.37 -9.43
CA LEU A 221 -3.14 -14.33 -8.70
C LEU A 221 -4.45 -14.61 -9.44
N THR A 222 -4.78 -15.87 -9.64
CA THR A 222 -6.04 -16.30 -10.24
C THR A 222 -7.07 -16.74 -9.21
N SER A 223 -6.63 -17.07 -8.01
CA SER A 223 -7.42 -17.40 -6.82
C SER A 223 -6.72 -16.90 -5.56
N LEU A 224 -7.47 -16.70 -4.49
CA LEU A 224 -6.99 -16.35 -3.18
C LEU A 224 -7.91 -16.99 -2.14
N ASP A 225 -7.40 -17.94 -1.38
CA ASP A 225 -8.12 -18.59 -0.28
C ASP A 225 -7.75 -17.91 1.03
N LEU A 226 -8.77 -17.38 1.72
CA LEU A 226 -8.64 -16.64 2.98
C LEU A 226 -9.42 -17.31 4.12
N ALA A 227 -9.89 -18.54 3.94
CA ALA A 227 -10.76 -19.22 4.90
C ALA A 227 -10.12 -19.39 6.29
N GLN A 228 -8.79 -19.48 6.36
CA GLN A 228 -8.07 -19.61 7.62
C GLN A 228 -7.63 -18.27 8.24
N ASN A 229 -7.72 -17.17 7.48
CA ASN A 229 -7.24 -15.84 7.91
C ASN A 229 -8.37 -15.02 8.56
N THR A 230 -9.01 -15.60 9.56
CA THR A 230 -10.24 -15.07 10.18
C THR A 230 -10.03 -13.75 10.94
N ALA A 231 -8.77 -13.40 11.27
CA ALA A 231 -8.39 -12.16 11.93
C ALA A 231 -8.18 -10.99 10.94
N LEU A 232 -8.42 -11.20 9.63
CA LEU A 232 -8.11 -10.22 8.59
C LEU A 232 -8.98 -8.96 8.74
N ILE A 233 -8.33 -7.80 8.87
CA ILE A 233 -8.93 -6.48 9.03
C ILE A 233 -8.85 -5.67 7.74
N ARG A 234 -7.73 -5.81 7.00
CA ARG A 234 -7.47 -5.08 5.75
C ARG A 234 -6.97 -6.04 4.68
N LEU A 235 -7.59 -5.97 3.51
CA LEU A 235 -7.21 -6.72 2.32
C LEU A 235 -7.06 -5.77 1.13
N ASP A 236 -5.87 -5.76 0.55
CA ASP A 236 -5.63 -5.19 -0.77
C ASP A 236 -5.16 -6.30 -1.73
N CYS A 237 -6.03 -6.66 -2.66
CA CYS A 237 -5.76 -7.64 -3.71
C CYS A 237 -6.01 -7.06 -5.12
N HIS A 238 -5.98 -5.71 -5.26
CA HIS A 238 -6.24 -5.10 -6.54
C HIS A 238 -5.21 -5.46 -7.62
N ASN A 239 -5.56 -5.24 -8.87
CA ASN A 239 -4.73 -5.53 -10.03
C ASN A 239 -4.14 -6.94 -10.00
N ASN A 240 -5.06 -7.92 -9.98
CA ASN A 240 -4.79 -9.35 -10.10
C ASN A 240 -5.69 -9.96 -11.21
N ARG A 241 -5.84 -11.29 -11.22
CA ARG A 241 -6.66 -12.02 -12.19
C ARG A 241 -7.73 -12.85 -11.50
N LEU A 242 -8.20 -12.40 -10.32
CA LEU A 242 -9.17 -13.14 -9.51
C LEU A 242 -10.51 -13.24 -10.25
N THR A 243 -11.01 -14.46 -10.37
CA THR A 243 -12.32 -14.75 -10.95
C THR A 243 -13.40 -15.02 -9.89
N ALA A 244 -12.98 -15.22 -8.65
CA ALA A 244 -13.81 -15.34 -7.45
C ALA A 244 -13.03 -14.83 -6.24
N LEU A 245 -13.76 -14.33 -5.23
CA LEU A 245 -13.20 -13.92 -3.94
C LEU A 245 -14.23 -14.29 -2.86
N ASN A 246 -13.90 -15.27 -2.03
CA ASN A 246 -14.73 -15.69 -0.91
C ASN A 246 -14.24 -15.03 0.38
N LEU A 247 -15.12 -14.25 1.02
CA LEU A 247 -14.83 -13.49 2.25
C LEU A 247 -15.70 -13.90 3.44
N THR A 248 -16.44 -15.01 3.34
CA THR A 248 -17.32 -15.47 4.42
C THR A 248 -16.57 -15.80 5.72
N GLY A 249 -15.29 -16.17 5.62
CA GLY A 249 -14.42 -16.42 6.77
C GLY A 249 -13.76 -15.16 7.39
N ASN A 250 -14.05 -13.95 6.89
CA ASN A 250 -13.33 -12.73 7.27
C ASN A 250 -14.26 -11.65 7.87
N PRO A 251 -15.01 -11.91 8.96
CA PRO A 251 -16.01 -11.00 9.50
C PRO A 251 -15.42 -9.69 10.07
N MET A 252 -14.13 -9.69 10.40
CA MET A 252 -13.42 -8.52 10.96
C MET A 252 -12.98 -7.51 9.90
N LEU A 253 -13.25 -7.77 8.59
CA LEU A 253 -12.78 -6.95 7.51
C LEU A 253 -13.43 -5.56 7.54
N THR A 254 -12.60 -4.52 7.64
CA THR A 254 -13.04 -3.11 7.64
C THR A 254 -12.70 -2.41 6.32
N GLU A 255 -11.67 -2.84 5.62
CA GLU A 255 -11.19 -2.25 4.38
C GLU A 255 -10.90 -3.33 3.34
N LEU A 256 -11.55 -3.22 2.17
CA LEU A 256 -11.38 -4.13 1.05
C LEU A 256 -11.06 -3.35 -0.23
N VAL A 257 -9.90 -3.64 -0.82
CA VAL A 257 -9.53 -3.19 -2.16
C VAL A 257 -9.38 -4.41 -3.07
N CYS A 258 -10.36 -4.63 -3.94
CA CYS A 258 -10.37 -5.73 -4.91
C CYS A 258 -10.55 -5.26 -6.36
N SER A 259 -10.25 -4.00 -6.61
CA SER A 259 -10.34 -3.35 -7.92
C SER A 259 -9.43 -4.03 -8.96
N TYR A 260 -9.73 -3.81 -10.26
CA TYR A 260 -8.93 -4.35 -11.36
C TYR A 260 -8.71 -5.86 -11.26
N ASN A 261 -9.84 -6.60 -11.14
CA ASN A 261 -9.90 -8.04 -11.17
C ASN A 261 -10.96 -8.51 -12.21
N LEU A 262 -11.34 -9.77 -12.17
CA LEU A 262 -12.29 -10.35 -13.12
C LEU A 262 -13.58 -10.83 -12.43
N LEU A 263 -13.90 -10.29 -11.25
CA LEU A 263 -14.98 -10.75 -10.37
C LEU A 263 -16.36 -10.51 -11.02
N PRO A 264 -17.15 -11.56 -11.27
CA PRO A 264 -18.52 -11.43 -11.75
C PRO A 264 -19.51 -11.13 -10.61
N THR A 265 -19.19 -11.55 -9.40
CA THR A 265 -19.98 -11.40 -8.17
C THR A 265 -19.06 -11.13 -7.00
N LEU A 266 -19.60 -10.50 -5.94
CA LEU A 266 -18.91 -10.27 -4.68
C LEU A 266 -19.95 -10.37 -3.56
N ASP A 267 -19.81 -11.39 -2.71
CA ASP A 267 -20.65 -11.58 -1.52
C ASP A 267 -19.97 -10.95 -0.32
N LEU A 268 -20.65 -9.98 0.31
CA LEU A 268 -20.19 -9.22 1.47
C LEU A 268 -21.13 -9.37 2.67
N SER A 269 -22.03 -10.34 2.65
CA SER A 269 -23.09 -10.53 3.66
C SER A 269 -22.53 -10.72 5.07
N GLU A 270 -21.36 -11.37 5.22
CA GLU A 270 -20.71 -11.60 6.50
C GLU A 270 -19.74 -10.45 6.92
N ASN A 271 -19.36 -9.55 5.99
CA ASN A 271 -18.40 -8.50 6.25
C ASN A 271 -19.08 -7.22 6.77
N THR A 272 -19.84 -7.34 7.84
CA THR A 272 -20.71 -6.29 8.38
C THR A 272 -19.96 -5.09 8.96
N MET A 273 -18.66 -5.25 9.26
CA MET A 273 -17.77 -4.20 9.76
C MET A 273 -17.13 -3.35 8.64
N LEU A 274 -17.42 -3.67 7.36
CA LEU A 274 -16.80 -2.99 6.23
C LEU A 274 -17.17 -1.51 6.20
N THR A 275 -16.15 -0.66 6.26
CA THR A 275 -16.27 0.81 6.18
C THR A 275 -15.88 1.35 4.81
N ASP A 276 -14.99 0.66 4.12
CA ASP A 276 -14.38 1.11 2.88
C ASP A 276 -14.30 -0.03 1.87
N LEU A 277 -14.87 0.19 0.68
CA LEU A 277 -14.90 -0.78 -0.40
C LEU A 277 -14.45 -0.14 -1.71
N TRP A 278 -13.40 -0.69 -2.30
CA TRP A 278 -12.94 -0.42 -3.66
C TRP A 278 -13.07 -1.70 -4.49
N CYS A 279 -14.03 -1.73 -5.41
CA CYS A 279 -14.30 -2.86 -6.29
C CYS A 279 -14.43 -2.45 -7.76
N GLU A 280 -13.85 -1.30 -8.12
CA GLU A 280 -13.87 -0.78 -9.47
C GLU A 280 -13.13 -1.69 -10.46
N SER A 281 -13.48 -1.55 -11.75
CA SER A 281 -12.84 -2.31 -12.84
C SER A 281 -12.91 -3.83 -12.63
N ASN A 282 -14.14 -4.31 -12.40
CA ASN A 282 -14.50 -5.71 -12.32
C ASN A 282 -15.60 -6.06 -13.34
N ARG A 283 -16.28 -7.20 -13.16
CA ARG A 283 -17.37 -7.65 -14.01
C ARG A 283 -18.70 -7.76 -13.28
N LEU A 284 -18.85 -7.02 -12.15
CA LEU A 284 -20.01 -7.10 -11.27
C LEU A 284 -21.29 -6.66 -12.00
N THR A 285 -22.32 -7.50 -11.99
CA THR A 285 -23.63 -7.18 -12.56
C THR A 285 -24.61 -6.69 -11.49
N SER A 286 -24.37 -7.05 -10.24
CA SER A 286 -25.07 -6.62 -9.04
C SER A 286 -24.14 -6.67 -7.85
N ILE A 287 -24.48 -5.96 -6.78
CA ILE A 287 -23.83 -6.04 -5.47
C ILE A 287 -24.90 -5.83 -4.39
N ASP A 288 -24.96 -6.70 -3.40
CA ASP A 288 -25.81 -6.54 -2.22
C ASP A 288 -24.98 -5.95 -1.07
N LEU A 289 -25.36 -4.75 -0.64
CA LEU A 289 -24.72 -4.02 0.46
C LEU A 289 -25.63 -3.85 1.67
N SER A 290 -26.75 -4.58 1.73
CA SER A 290 -27.77 -4.45 2.77
C SER A 290 -27.25 -4.72 4.19
N GLN A 291 -26.22 -5.56 4.33
CA GLN A 291 -25.58 -5.88 5.60
C GLN A 291 -24.42 -4.93 5.97
N ASN A 292 -23.85 -4.21 5.01
CA ASN A 292 -22.67 -3.34 5.20
C ASN A 292 -23.07 -1.92 5.65
N LYS A 293 -23.78 -1.82 6.76
CA LYS A 293 -24.37 -0.56 7.27
C LYS A 293 -23.33 0.46 7.71
N ALA A 294 -22.11 0.00 8.03
CA ALA A 294 -20.97 0.85 8.41
C ALA A 294 -20.28 1.51 7.20
N LEU A 295 -20.64 1.11 5.97
CA LEU A 295 -19.96 1.56 4.75
C LEU A 295 -19.98 3.08 4.62
N SER A 296 -18.80 3.67 4.61
CA SER A 296 -18.53 5.11 4.53
C SER A 296 -18.08 5.53 3.14
N ARG A 297 -17.30 4.69 2.47
CA ARG A 297 -16.76 4.93 1.12
C ARG A 297 -17.02 3.72 0.22
N LEU A 298 -17.60 3.98 -0.95
CA LEU A 298 -17.86 2.98 -1.98
C LEU A 298 -17.34 3.49 -3.33
N TYR A 299 -16.42 2.73 -3.91
CA TYR A 299 -15.92 2.90 -5.26
C TYR A 299 -16.21 1.64 -6.05
N CYS A 300 -17.18 1.71 -6.99
CA CYS A 300 -17.63 0.58 -7.81
C CYS A 300 -17.65 0.94 -9.29
N ASP A 301 -16.80 1.86 -9.71
CA ASP A 301 -16.69 2.34 -11.07
C ASP A 301 -16.33 1.21 -12.05
N ASN A 302 -16.62 1.42 -13.34
CA ASN A 302 -16.24 0.51 -14.41
C ASN A 302 -16.63 -0.96 -14.12
N ASN A 303 -17.93 -1.15 -13.91
CA ASN A 303 -18.55 -2.45 -13.71
C ASN A 303 -19.74 -2.62 -14.69
N ARG A 304 -20.63 -3.57 -14.41
CA ARG A 304 -21.83 -3.84 -15.23
C ARG A 304 -23.11 -3.73 -14.40
N LEU A 305 -23.08 -2.92 -13.33
CA LEU A 305 -24.19 -2.78 -12.39
C LEU A 305 -25.41 -2.17 -13.08
N THR A 306 -26.52 -2.85 -13.02
CA THR A 306 -27.81 -2.36 -13.55
C THR A 306 -28.65 -1.69 -12.48
N THR A 307 -28.43 -2.04 -11.23
CA THR A 307 -29.06 -1.47 -10.02
C THR A 307 -28.03 -1.33 -8.92
N LEU A 308 -28.26 -0.35 -8.03
CA LEU A 308 -27.44 -0.14 -6.84
C LEU A 308 -28.36 0.38 -5.71
N ASP A 309 -28.71 -0.50 -4.77
CA ASP A 309 -29.48 -0.15 -3.59
C ASP A 309 -28.54 0.24 -2.44
N LEU A 310 -28.63 1.51 -2.03
CA LEU A 310 -27.81 2.07 -0.94
C LEU A 310 -28.69 2.50 0.24
N SER A 311 -29.93 2.02 0.32
CA SER A 311 -30.88 2.41 1.35
C SER A 311 -30.44 2.05 2.77
N ALA A 312 -29.65 0.98 2.94
CA ALA A 312 -29.07 0.55 4.20
C ALA A 312 -27.76 1.30 4.56
N ASN A 313 -27.06 1.88 3.58
CA ASN A 313 -25.72 2.45 3.75
C ASN A 313 -25.77 3.94 4.10
N THR A 314 -26.48 4.27 5.18
CA THR A 314 -26.73 5.68 5.62
C THR A 314 -25.48 6.38 6.15
N ALA A 315 -24.37 5.66 6.32
CA ALA A 315 -23.09 6.20 6.73
C ALA A 315 -22.25 6.74 5.57
N LEU A 316 -22.65 6.49 4.30
CA LEU A 316 -21.89 6.89 3.11
C LEU A 316 -21.59 8.38 3.08
N THR A 317 -20.30 8.69 2.92
CA THR A 317 -19.74 10.03 2.71
C THR A 317 -19.17 10.20 1.32
N GLY A 318 -18.68 9.11 0.71
CA GLY A 318 -18.14 9.07 -0.65
C GLY A 318 -18.76 7.93 -1.45
N LEU A 319 -19.22 8.25 -2.66
CA LEU A 319 -19.73 7.29 -3.63
C LEU A 319 -19.13 7.59 -5.01
N SER A 320 -18.53 6.60 -5.61
CA SER A 320 -18.17 6.58 -7.02
C SER A 320 -18.76 5.33 -7.69
N CYS A 321 -19.56 5.52 -8.73
CA CYS A 321 -20.20 4.48 -9.52
C CYS A 321 -20.18 4.81 -11.01
N HIS A 322 -19.13 5.50 -11.48
CA HIS A 322 -18.91 5.80 -12.89
C HIS A 322 -18.91 4.56 -13.77
N ASP A 323 -19.18 4.72 -15.06
CA ASP A 323 -19.07 3.67 -16.05
C ASP A 323 -19.75 2.36 -15.63
N ASN A 324 -21.07 2.45 -15.45
CA ASN A 324 -21.94 1.33 -15.12
C ASN A 324 -23.19 1.34 -16.03
N ARG A 325 -24.20 0.55 -15.71
CA ARG A 325 -25.45 0.44 -16.48
C ARG A 325 -26.67 0.88 -15.64
N LEU A 326 -26.46 1.81 -14.71
CA LEU A 326 -27.49 2.27 -13.79
C LEU A 326 -28.51 3.14 -14.55
N THR A 327 -29.78 2.78 -14.52
CA THR A 327 -30.87 3.61 -15.07
C THR A 327 -31.50 4.52 -14.02
N ALA A 328 -31.30 4.21 -12.74
CA ALA A 328 -31.74 4.99 -11.60
C ALA A 328 -30.74 4.88 -10.45
N LEU A 329 -30.65 5.94 -9.63
CA LEU A 329 -29.82 5.97 -8.41
C LEU A 329 -30.61 6.70 -7.32
N ALA A 330 -31.02 5.95 -6.28
CA ALA A 330 -31.79 6.47 -5.15
C ALA A 330 -30.89 6.81 -3.97
N LEU A 331 -30.72 8.10 -3.67
CA LEU A 331 -29.80 8.60 -2.64
C LEU A 331 -30.52 9.28 -1.46
N SER A 332 -31.84 9.13 -1.33
CA SER A 332 -32.64 9.83 -0.32
C SER A 332 -32.24 9.52 1.13
N LYS A 333 -31.63 8.36 1.38
CA LYS A 333 -31.16 7.94 2.71
C LYS A 333 -29.68 8.27 2.98
N ASN A 334 -28.91 8.62 1.96
CA ASN A 334 -27.46 8.84 2.04
C ASN A 334 -27.13 10.32 2.33
N THR A 335 -27.78 10.90 3.34
CA THR A 335 -27.74 12.35 3.66
C THR A 335 -26.37 12.84 4.14
N LYS A 336 -25.42 11.93 4.39
CA LYS A 336 -24.05 12.24 4.78
C LYS A 336 -23.09 12.37 3.58
N LEU A 337 -23.56 12.10 2.36
CA LEU A 337 -22.71 12.19 1.17
C LEU A 337 -22.11 13.58 1.00
N VAL A 338 -20.78 13.59 0.82
CA VAL A 338 -19.93 14.76 0.57
C VAL A 338 -19.44 14.75 -0.89
N ALA A 339 -19.18 13.56 -1.44
CA ALA A 339 -18.70 13.37 -2.79
C ALA A 339 -19.51 12.29 -3.53
N LEU A 340 -19.89 12.59 -4.77
CA LEU A 340 -20.67 11.73 -5.66
C LEU A 340 -20.07 11.74 -7.06
N GLY A 341 -19.72 10.55 -7.59
CA GLY A 341 -19.36 10.32 -8.97
C GLY A 341 -20.31 9.30 -9.59
N CYS A 342 -21.01 9.66 -10.67
CA CYS A 342 -21.95 8.77 -11.35
C CYS A 342 -22.01 9.00 -12.88
N CYS A 343 -20.92 9.53 -13.48
CA CYS A 343 -20.78 9.67 -14.92
C CYS A 343 -20.91 8.31 -15.64
N ASP A 344 -21.12 8.36 -16.94
CA ASP A 344 -21.14 7.17 -17.82
C ASP A 344 -22.13 6.09 -17.33
N ASN A 345 -23.34 6.57 -16.99
CA ASN A 345 -24.50 5.74 -16.66
C ASN A 345 -25.73 6.21 -17.42
N PRO A 346 -26.62 5.34 -17.86
CA PRO A 346 -27.86 5.71 -18.54
C PRO A 346 -28.93 6.28 -17.57
N LEU A 347 -28.52 7.13 -16.62
CA LEU A 347 -29.42 7.76 -15.65
C LEU A 347 -30.33 8.74 -16.35
N ILE A 348 -31.65 8.62 -16.14
CA ILE A 348 -32.66 9.55 -16.66
C ILE A 348 -32.91 10.68 -15.66
N ARG A 349 -32.86 10.37 -14.36
CA ARG A 349 -33.19 11.29 -13.27
C ARG A 349 -32.30 11.06 -12.06
N LEU A 350 -31.83 12.13 -11.45
CA LEU A 350 -31.04 12.10 -10.22
C LEU A 350 -31.59 13.12 -9.22
N ASN A 351 -32.05 12.67 -8.06
CA ASN A 351 -32.57 13.52 -7.01
C ASN A 351 -31.55 13.72 -5.90
N LEU A 352 -31.02 14.94 -5.78
CA LEU A 352 -30.00 15.35 -4.82
C LEU A 352 -30.58 16.26 -3.71
N SER A 353 -31.90 16.43 -3.66
CA SER A 353 -32.56 17.44 -2.77
C SER A 353 -32.28 17.19 -1.28
N ASN A 354 -32.02 15.96 -0.86
CA ASN A 354 -31.74 15.59 0.53
C ASN A 354 -30.25 15.60 0.87
N LEU A 355 -29.36 15.93 -0.07
CA LEU A 355 -27.90 15.83 0.10
C LEU A 355 -27.29 17.19 0.47
N ALA A 356 -27.65 17.71 1.64
CA ALA A 356 -27.21 19.04 2.10
C ALA A 356 -25.70 19.19 2.28
N LYS A 357 -24.96 18.08 2.47
CA LYS A 357 -23.50 18.05 2.67
C LYS A 357 -22.71 17.84 1.39
N LEU A 358 -23.38 17.58 0.27
CA LEU A 358 -22.72 17.26 -0.98
C LEU A 358 -21.91 18.48 -1.48
N GLY A 359 -20.58 18.37 -1.52
CA GLY A 359 -19.64 19.42 -1.92
C GLY A 359 -18.94 19.15 -3.24
N ALA A 360 -18.85 17.88 -3.67
CA ALA A 360 -18.25 17.48 -4.93
C ALA A 360 -19.18 16.53 -5.69
N ILE A 361 -19.39 16.81 -6.97
CA ILE A 361 -20.17 15.95 -7.87
C ILE A 361 -19.47 15.84 -9.22
N SER A 362 -19.46 14.65 -9.79
CA SER A 362 -19.03 14.37 -11.17
C SER A 362 -20.19 13.71 -11.92
N LEU A 363 -20.63 14.37 -12.99
CA LEU A 363 -21.69 13.94 -13.90
C LEU A 363 -21.16 13.91 -15.33
N ASP A 364 -21.84 13.18 -16.22
CA ASP A 364 -21.47 13.07 -17.63
C ASP A 364 -21.41 14.41 -18.33
N TYR A 365 -20.34 14.60 -19.07
CA TYR A 365 -20.15 15.73 -19.96
C TYR A 365 -21.12 15.68 -21.16
N ASP A 366 -21.40 14.49 -21.69
CA ASP A 366 -22.20 14.27 -22.89
C ASP A 366 -23.63 13.81 -22.64
N ASN A 367 -24.04 13.55 -21.38
CA ASN A 367 -25.37 13.05 -21.06
C ASN A 367 -26.36 14.17 -20.75
N TYR A 368 -26.78 14.89 -21.81
CA TYR A 368 -27.74 16.02 -21.73
C TYR A 368 -29.17 15.61 -21.35
N LYS A 369 -29.42 14.34 -21.08
CA LYS A 369 -30.77 13.82 -20.80
C LYS A 369 -31.06 13.66 -19.31
N ILE A 370 -30.05 13.78 -18.46
CA ILE A 370 -30.25 13.59 -17.02
C ILE A 370 -30.97 14.77 -16.38
N GLN A 371 -32.12 14.51 -15.78
CA GLN A 371 -32.84 15.49 -14.97
C GLN A 371 -32.27 15.50 -13.55
N VAL A 372 -31.51 16.54 -13.17
CA VAL A 372 -31.01 16.72 -11.81
C VAL A 372 -31.99 17.56 -10.98
N ILE A 373 -32.40 17.01 -9.86
CA ILE A 373 -33.29 17.70 -8.91
C ILE A 373 -32.49 18.10 -7.68
N THR A 374 -32.41 19.38 -7.39
CA THR A 374 -31.73 19.94 -6.21
C THR A 374 -32.68 20.82 -5.42
N ASN A 375 -32.37 21.08 -4.15
CA ASN A 375 -33.00 22.19 -3.43
C ASN A 375 -32.10 23.42 -3.49
N SER A 376 -32.68 24.62 -3.34
CA SER A 376 -31.97 25.91 -3.43
C SER A 376 -30.91 26.14 -2.33
N ARG A 377 -30.79 25.23 -1.36
CA ARG A 377 -29.84 25.32 -0.23
C ARG A 377 -28.58 24.46 -0.40
N THR A 378 -28.48 23.69 -1.46
CA THR A 378 -27.25 22.91 -1.73
C THR A 378 -26.17 23.81 -2.34
N ALA A 379 -25.01 23.88 -1.71
CA ALA A 379 -23.84 24.63 -2.19
C ALA A 379 -23.39 24.21 -3.63
N ILE A 380 -23.93 23.12 -4.14
CA ILE A 380 -23.71 22.56 -5.46
C ILE A 380 -24.45 23.30 -6.56
N VAL A 381 -25.57 24.02 -6.25
CA VAL A 381 -26.32 24.73 -7.29
C VAL A 381 -25.39 25.71 -8.03
N SER A 382 -24.50 26.40 -7.31
CA SER A 382 -23.53 27.31 -7.94
C SER A 382 -22.41 26.61 -8.71
N SER A 383 -21.99 25.40 -8.29
CA SER A 383 -20.95 24.64 -9.01
C SER A 383 -21.55 23.87 -10.19
N LEU A 384 -22.74 23.30 -10.08
CA LEU A 384 -23.49 22.72 -11.19
C LEU A 384 -23.87 23.78 -12.22
N THR A 385 -24.33 24.98 -11.79
CA THR A 385 -24.64 26.06 -12.71
C THR A 385 -23.41 26.55 -13.47
N ARG A 386 -22.26 26.72 -12.80
CA ARG A 386 -20.97 27.05 -13.47
C ARG A 386 -20.51 25.96 -14.40
N TYR A 387 -20.65 24.71 -13.99
CA TYR A 387 -20.29 23.55 -14.81
C TYR A 387 -21.16 23.47 -16.06
N MET A 388 -22.48 23.60 -15.93
CA MET A 388 -23.42 23.64 -17.06
C MET A 388 -23.17 24.84 -17.98
N GLN A 389 -22.81 26.01 -17.43
CA GLN A 389 -22.45 27.19 -18.23
C GLN A 389 -21.11 27.00 -18.98
N SER A 390 -20.14 26.31 -18.41
CA SER A 390 -18.88 25.99 -19.08
C SER A 390 -19.08 25.03 -20.24
N ILE A 391 -19.97 24.04 -20.09
CA ILE A 391 -20.36 23.11 -21.14
C ILE A 391 -21.04 23.84 -22.31
N GLU A 392 -21.98 24.72 -22.00
CA GLU A 392 -22.69 25.52 -23.01
C GLU A 392 -21.73 26.41 -23.80
N ALA A 393 -20.76 27.03 -23.12
CA ALA A 393 -19.73 27.86 -23.75
C ALA A 393 -18.78 27.05 -24.68
N GLU A 394 -18.40 25.83 -24.27
CA GLU A 394 -17.55 24.97 -25.13
C GLU A 394 -18.32 24.43 -26.34
N LYS A 395 -19.61 24.11 -26.20
CA LYS A 395 -20.47 23.75 -27.34
C LYS A 395 -20.52 24.87 -28.36
N GLN A 396 -20.80 26.09 -27.89
CA GLN A 396 -20.87 27.26 -28.80
C GLN A 396 -19.53 27.49 -29.51
N LYS A 397 -18.40 27.18 -28.83
CA LYS A 397 -17.06 27.27 -29.43
C LYS A 397 -16.83 26.21 -30.52
N LYS A 398 -17.28 24.96 -30.28
CA LYS A 398 -17.21 23.87 -31.28
C LYS A 398 -18.15 24.11 -32.49
N TYR A 399 -19.34 24.68 -32.27
CA TYR A 399 -20.25 25.05 -33.37
C TYR A 399 -19.63 26.15 -34.26
N ARG A 400 -18.99 27.17 -33.68
CA ARG A 400 -18.32 28.21 -34.43
C ARG A 400 -17.10 27.72 -35.23
N GLN A 401 -16.38 26.74 -34.73
CA GLN A 401 -15.25 26.11 -35.42
C GLN A 401 -15.65 25.13 -36.56
N GLN A 402 -16.93 24.75 -36.64
CA GLN A 402 -17.46 23.94 -37.73
C GLN A 402 -18.11 24.79 -38.84
N GLU A 403 -18.34 26.08 -38.57
CA GLU A 403 -18.86 27.07 -39.56
C GLU A 403 -17.77 27.91 -40.23
N GLU A 404 -16.52 27.85 -39.71
CA GLU A 404 -15.29 28.38 -40.38
C GLU A 404 -14.59 27.27 -41.17
#